data_f61413eabcded84631232c14b8abf034
#
_entry.id   f61413eabcded84631232c14b8abf034
#
_cell.length_a   1.000
_cell.length_b   1.000
_cell.length_c   1.000
_cell.angle_alpha   90.00
_cell.angle_beta   90.00
_cell.angle_gamma   90.00
#
_symmetry.space_group_name_H-M   'P 1'
#
loop_
_entity.id
_entity.type
_entity.pdbx_description
1 polymer ?
#
loop_
_entity_poly.entity_id
_entity_poly.type
_entity_poly.pdbx_seq_one_letter_code
_entity_poly.pdbx_strand_id
1 'polypeptide(L)'
;MNEEQLIVKDALKMIQLTGKNGALKSDVLSNLRTPDGQQLNPEQQGVIWGTLTGRNWIVGHIEPLWHNTRWSLTVSGADALEQM
;
A
#
# COMPACT_ATOMS: atom_id res chain seq x y z
N MET A 1 8.63 10.77 -12.70
CA MET A 1 8.00 10.21 -11.48
C MET A 1 8.94 10.46 -10.31
N ASN A 2 8.46 11.04 -9.22
CA ASN A 2 9.30 11.31 -8.06
C ASN A 2 9.44 10.06 -7.18
N GLU A 3 10.32 10.14 -6.18
CA GLU A 3 10.63 9.03 -5.28
C GLU A 3 9.38 8.51 -4.57
N GLU A 4 8.53 9.42 -4.06
CA GLU A 4 7.30 9.05 -3.37
C GLU A 4 6.36 8.26 -4.28
N GLN A 5 6.20 8.71 -5.53
CA GLN A 5 5.34 8.02 -6.48
C GLN A 5 5.83 6.63 -6.84
N LEU A 6 7.14 6.42 -6.90
CA LEU A 6 7.72 5.10 -7.13
C LEU A 6 7.38 4.14 -5.99
N ILE A 7 7.50 4.63 -4.75
CA ILE A 7 7.18 3.83 -3.57
C ILE A 7 5.68 3.54 -3.51
N VAL A 8 4.84 4.53 -3.78
CA VAL A 8 3.38 4.34 -3.82
C VAL A 8 2.99 3.30 -4.87
N LYS A 9 3.61 3.37 -6.05
CA LYS A 9 3.37 2.38 -7.10
C LYS A 9 3.71 0.97 -6.65
N ASP A 10 4.85 0.80 -5.98
CA ASP A 10 5.26 -0.51 -5.46
C ASP A 10 4.28 -1.01 -4.40
N ALA A 11 3.80 -0.13 -3.52
CA ALA A 11 2.81 -0.49 -2.51
C ALA A 11 1.50 -0.96 -3.16
N LEU A 12 1.02 -0.24 -4.16
CA LEU A 12 -0.19 -0.62 -4.87
C LEU A 12 -0.03 -1.98 -5.57
N LYS A 13 1.13 -2.25 -6.16
CA LYS A 13 1.41 -3.55 -6.78
C LYS A 13 1.40 -4.68 -5.76
N MET A 14 2.01 -4.48 -4.60
CA MET A 14 2.02 -5.49 -3.53
C MET A 14 0.61 -5.82 -3.08
N ILE A 15 -0.22 -4.79 -2.89
CA ILE A 15 -1.61 -4.98 -2.45
C ILE A 15 -2.42 -5.67 -3.56
N GLN A 16 -2.19 -5.29 -4.82
CA GLN A 16 -2.86 -5.92 -5.96
C GLN A 16 -2.59 -7.43 -6.02
N LEU A 17 -1.36 -7.84 -5.75
CA LEU A 17 -0.97 -9.25 -5.80
C LEU A 17 -1.68 -10.11 -4.77
N THR A 18 -2.17 -9.53 -3.68
CA THR A 18 -2.90 -10.29 -2.66
C THR A 18 -4.36 -10.57 -3.07
N GLY A 19 -4.87 -9.87 -4.08
CA GLY A 19 -6.22 -10.07 -4.58
C GLY A 19 -7.28 -9.81 -3.52
N LYS A 20 -8.28 -10.70 -3.46
CA LYS A 20 -9.41 -10.55 -2.53
C LYS A 20 -9.03 -10.77 -1.07
N ASN A 21 -7.94 -11.50 -0.81
CA ASN A 21 -7.50 -11.76 0.56
C ASN A 21 -6.97 -10.50 1.24
N GLY A 22 -6.43 -9.58 0.46
CA GLY A 22 -5.86 -8.36 0.98
C GLY A 22 -4.49 -8.54 1.62
N ALA A 23 -3.82 -7.44 1.92
CA ALA A 23 -2.50 -7.41 2.53
C ALA A 23 -2.55 -6.80 3.91
N LEU A 24 -1.68 -7.26 4.81
CA LEU A 24 -1.49 -6.62 6.09
C LEU A 24 -0.63 -5.37 5.92
N LYS A 25 -0.98 -4.30 6.62
CA LYS A 25 -0.23 -3.05 6.56
C LYS A 25 1.25 -3.25 6.88
N SER A 26 1.54 -4.02 7.94
CA SER A 26 2.92 -4.28 8.36
C SER A 26 3.71 -5.02 7.28
N ASP A 27 3.09 -5.97 6.59
CA ASP A 27 3.75 -6.72 5.52
C ASP A 27 4.10 -5.81 4.34
N VAL A 28 3.18 -4.94 3.95
CA VAL A 28 3.41 -4.00 2.86
C VAL A 28 4.55 -3.05 3.23
N LEU A 29 4.46 -2.41 4.38
CA LEU A 29 5.43 -1.39 4.79
C LEU A 29 6.82 -1.97 5.03
N SER A 30 6.92 -3.20 5.56
CA SER A 30 8.21 -3.82 5.81
C SER A 30 8.91 -4.27 4.53
N ASN A 31 8.18 -4.48 3.45
CA ASN A 31 8.73 -4.90 2.16
C ASN A 31 8.97 -3.74 1.19
N LEU A 32 8.50 -2.54 1.53
CA LEU A 32 8.77 -1.37 0.70
C LEU A 32 10.22 -0.90 0.90
N ARG A 33 10.79 -0.41 -0.19
CA ARG A 33 12.17 0.11 -0.18
C ARG A 33 12.20 1.45 -0.91
N THR A 34 13.12 2.30 -0.46
CA THR A 34 13.44 3.52 -1.21
C THR A 34 14.14 3.13 -2.52
N PRO A 35 14.25 4.05 -3.50
CA PRO A 35 15.02 3.78 -4.72
C PRO A 35 16.47 3.36 -4.43
N ASP A 36 17.03 3.78 -3.29
CA ASP A 36 18.37 3.38 -2.85
C ASP A 36 18.42 1.98 -2.24
N GLY A 37 17.29 1.31 -2.09
CA GLY A 37 17.22 -0.03 -1.52
C GLY A 37 17.10 -0.09 -0.01
N GLN A 38 16.88 1.03 0.66
CA GLN A 38 16.76 1.10 2.11
C GLN A 38 15.31 0.91 2.56
N GLN A 39 15.13 0.41 3.77
CA GLN A 39 13.80 0.34 4.37
C GLN A 39 13.26 1.74 4.63
N LEU A 40 11.94 1.89 4.57
CA LEU A 40 11.32 3.15 4.92
C LEU A 40 11.41 3.39 6.43
N ASN A 41 11.74 4.62 6.82
CA ASN A 41 11.65 5.01 8.21
C ASN A 41 10.17 5.25 8.61
N PRO A 42 9.85 5.36 9.92
CA PRO A 42 8.46 5.55 10.35
C PRO A 42 7.75 6.75 9.72
N GLU A 43 8.46 7.84 9.51
CA GLU A 43 7.89 9.04 8.88
C GLU A 43 7.51 8.77 7.43
N GLN A 44 8.40 8.13 6.68
CA GLN A 44 8.14 7.76 5.28
C GLN A 44 6.97 6.78 5.18
N GLN A 45 6.91 5.80 6.08
CA GLN A 45 5.80 4.85 6.15
C GLN A 45 4.47 5.58 6.34
N GLY A 46 4.43 6.55 7.24
CA GLY A 46 3.24 7.36 7.50
C GLY A 46 2.80 8.16 6.29
N VAL A 47 3.74 8.78 5.58
CA VAL A 47 3.46 9.56 4.37
C VAL A 47 2.88 8.66 3.27
N ILE A 48 3.51 7.52 3.03
CA ILE A 48 3.06 6.60 1.97
C ILE A 48 1.68 6.04 2.30
N TRP A 49 1.49 5.56 3.53
CA TRP A 49 0.19 4.99 3.93
C TRP A 49 -0.91 6.04 3.94
N GLY A 50 -0.59 7.26 4.40
CA GLY A 50 -1.51 8.39 4.37
C GLY A 50 -1.95 8.75 2.95
N THR A 51 -1.04 8.66 1.98
CA THR A 51 -1.37 8.90 0.58
C THR A 51 -2.33 7.84 0.06
N LEU A 52 -2.05 6.56 0.35
CA LEU A 52 -2.90 5.46 -0.12
C LEU A 52 -4.31 5.56 0.45
N THR A 53 -4.44 5.81 1.74
CA THR A 53 -5.75 5.92 2.40
C THR A 53 -6.45 7.23 2.09
N GLY A 54 -5.72 8.33 2.05
CA GLY A 54 -6.28 9.65 1.80
C GLY A 54 -6.85 9.82 0.40
N ARG A 55 -6.32 9.08 -0.57
CA ARG A 55 -6.84 9.09 -1.95
C ARG A 55 -7.86 8.00 -2.20
N ASN A 56 -8.22 7.23 -1.19
CA ASN A 56 -9.16 6.10 -1.31
C ASN A 56 -8.71 5.05 -2.33
N TRP A 57 -7.41 4.85 -2.46
CA TRP A 57 -6.85 3.85 -3.35
C TRP A 57 -6.87 2.45 -2.76
N ILE A 58 -6.97 2.36 -1.42
CA ILE A 58 -7.06 1.10 -0.71
C ILE A 58 -8.21 1.15 0.29
N VAL A 59 -8.76 -0.02 0.62
CA VAL A 59 -9.82 -0.16 1.61
C VAL A 59 -9.46 -1.31 2.55
N GLY A 60 -9.73 -1.10 3.83
CA GLY A 60 -9.43 -2.09 4.88
C GLY A 60 -10.65 -2.90 5.24
N HIS A 61 -10.43 -4.19 5.49
CA HIS A 61 -11.44 -5.13 5.99
C HIS A 61 -10.92 -5.79 7.26
N ILE A 62 -11.75 -5.84 8.30
CA ILE A 62 -11.39 -6.47 9.56
C ILE A 62 -11.73 -7.97 9.47
N GLU A 63 -10.73 -8.81 9.72
CA GLU A 63 -10.95 -10.25 9.79
C GLU A 63 -11.73 -10.62 11.05
N PRO A 64 -12.85 -11.37 10.93
CA PRO A 64 -13.68 -11.66 12.10
C PRO A 64 -12.99 -12.45 13.22
N LEU A 65 -12.10 -13.39 12.87
CA LEU A 65 -11.45 -14.26 13.85
C LEU A 65 -10.18 -13.66 14.46
N TRP A 66 -9.40 -12.93 13.65
CA TRP A 66 -8.07 -12.52 14.05
C TRP A 66 -7.98 -11.03 14.37
N HIS A 67 -9.04 -10.29 14.09
CA HIS A 67 -9.11 -8.83 14.30
C HIS A 67 -8.01 -8.05 13.56
N ASN A 68 -7.40 -8.65 12.56
CA ASN A 68 -6.43 -7.98 11.71
C ASN A 68 -7.16 -7.24 10.59
N THR A 69 -6.66 -6.07 10.22
CA THR A 69 -7.17 -5.35 9.06
C THR A 69 -6.37 -5.76 7.83
N ARG A 70 -7.07 -6.26 6.81
CA ARG A 70 -6.48 -6.56 5.52
C ARG A 70 -6.89 -5.50 4.52
N TRP A 71 -5.95 -5.11 3.69
CA TRP A 71 -6.13 -4.00 2.76
C TRP A 71 -6.12 -4.50 1.31
N SER A 72 -7.06 -4.00 0.52
CA SER A 72 -7.14 -4.32 -0.90
C SER A 72 -7.33 -3.05 -1.73
N LEU A 73 -7.04 -3.14 -3.04
CA LEU A 73 -7.22 -1.99 -3.92
C LEU A 73 -8.71 -1.69 -4.13
N THR A 74 -9.01 -0.40 -4.17
CA THR A 74 -10.31 0.07 -4.70
C THR A 74 -10.22 0.15 -6.22
N VAL A 75 -11.34 0.44 -6.88
CA VAL A 75 -11.35 0.71 -8.31
C VAL A 75 -10.43 1.90 -8.62
N SER A 76 -10.50 2.95 -7.79
CA SER A 76 -9.63 4.12 -7.93
C SER A 76 -8.15 3.75 -7.79
N GLY A 77 -7.82 2.85 -6.87
CA GLY A 77 -6.44 2.39 -6.69
C GLY A 77 -5.93 1.61 -7.88
N ALA A 78 -6.75 0.74 -8.44
CA ALA A 78 -6.39 -0.02 -9.63
C ALA A 78 -6.18 0.91 -10.83
N ASP A 79 -7.06 1.91 -11.02
CA ASP A 79 -6.93 2.88 -12.09
C ASP A 79 -5.65 3.73 -11.92
N ALA A 80 -5.37 4.16 -10.70
CA ALA A 80 -4.16 4.93 -10.41
C ALA A 80 -2.89 4.13 -10.74
N LEU A 81 -2.88 2.84 -10.41
CA LEU A 81 -1.75 1.97 -10.71
C LEU A 81 -1.54 1.82 -12.22
N GLU A 82 -2.61 1.70 -13.00
CA GLU A 82 -2.51 1.62 -14.45
C GLU A 82 -1.91 2.88 -15.06
N GLN A 83 -2.18 4.04 -14.47
CA GLN A 83 -1.71 5.32 -14.99
C GLN A 83 -0.30 5.67 -14.54
N MET A 84 0.25 4.94 -13.61
CA MET A 84 1.64 5.12 -13.18
C MET A 84 2.61 4.35 -14.14
#